data_17463f74cb18b0e51fa03385b8de5608
#
_entry.id   17463f74cb18b0e51fa03385b8de5608
#
_cell.length_a   1.000
_cell.length_b   1.000
_cell.length_c   1.000
_cell.angle_alpha   90.00
_cell.angle_beta   90.00
_cell.angle_gamma   90.00
#
_symmetry.space_group_name_H-M   'P 1'
#
loop_
_entity.id
_entity.type
_entity.pdbx_description
1 polymer ?
#
loop_
_entity_poly.entity_id
_entity_poly.type
_entity_poly.pdbx_seq_one_letter_code
_entity_poly.pdbx_strand_id
1 'polypeptide(L)'
;PEALWHDKGITDAVVANIQRAKEHGAQFHFSTVAEQLEKQDGRVTAVIAKERHGGYLRYRARKGVVLAAGDFARNEEMMKDLCDELVTLAPSEAHRITGLSRDGSGIRMGVWAGGRMVPGPIACMGGNTAAPNSPLFQATATLWLDGENKRFCNEGFGDSEFSGLEAARIKTPRLVNLFDNKVDDILQRQPPIHGSLWVNNPDDPRMATAAEYIAGAQKAGKDGYAIKDPHAPKGVESPRLYAAATLEELADI
;
A
#
# COMPACT_ATOMS: atom_id res chain seq x y z
N PRO A 1 -3.13 -11.11 16.49
CA PRO A 1 -2.78 -10.42 15.25
C PRO A 1 -3.64 -9.18 15.01
N GLU A 2 -4.94 -9.22 15.35
CA GLU A 2 -5.87 -8.09 15.17
C GLU A 2 -5.48 -6.83 15.94
N ALA A 3 -4.88 -6.97 17.11
CA ALA A 3 -4.44 -5.84 17.92
C ALA A 3 -3.35 -4.98 17.26
N LEU A 4 -2.66 -5.49 16.25
CA LEU A 4 -1.58 -4.77 15.58
C LEU A 4 -2.07 -3.69 14.61
N TRP A 5 -3.32 -3.79 14.14
CA TRP A 5 -3.87 -2.87 13.12
C TRP A 5 -4.81 -1.81 13.71
N HIS A 6 -5.14 -1.90 14.96
CA HIS A 6 -5.78 -0.79 15.66
C HIS A 6 -4.71 0.24 16.05
N ASP A 7 -4.99 1.52 15.90
CA ASP A 7 -4.06 2.63 16.17
C ASP A 7 -3.31 2.50 17.49
N LYS A 8 -3.96 1.99 18.53
CA LYS A 8 -3.35 1.69 19.83
C LYS A 8 -2.38 0.51 19.78
N GLY A 9 -2.71 -0.55 19.04
CA GLY A 9 -1.91 -1.77 18.99
C GLY A 9 -0.52 -1.56 18.36
N ILE A 10 -0.42 -0.78 17.29
CA ILE A 10 0.86 -0.44 16.67
C ILE A 10 1.69 0.42 17.61
N THR A 11 1.08 1.43 18.22
CA THR A 11 1.76 2.32 19.17
C THR A 11 2.28 1.55 20.37
N ASP A 12 1.47 0.69 20.96
CA ASP A 12 1.85 -0.13 22.10
C ASP A 12 2.99 -1.11 21.76
N ALA A 13 2.95 -1.73 20.58
CA ALA A 13 4.01 -2.59 20.09
C ALA A 13 5.33 -1.84 19.88
N VAL A 14 5.28 -0.64 19.32
CA VAL A 14 6.46 0.22 19.14
C VAL A 14 7.04 0.62 20.49
N VAL A 15 6.21 1.07 21.43
CA VAL A 15 6.64 1.43 22.79
C VAL A 15 7.29 0.26 23.49
N ALA A 16 6.67 -0.92 23.46
CA ALA A 16 7.20 -2.14 24.06
C ALA A 16 8.54 -2.54 23.44
N ASN A 17 8.67 -2.45 22.10
CA ASN A 17 9.92 -2.74 21.41
C ASN A 17 11.03 -1.74 21.75
N ILE A 18 10.73 -0.45 21.87
CA ILE A 18 11.68 0.56 22.33
C ILE A 18 12.16 0.25 23.74
N GLN A 19 11.25 -0.07 24.64
CA GLN A 19 11.60 -0.43 26.01
C GLN A 19 12.51 -1.66 26.05
N ARG A 20 12.15 -2.72 25.35
CA ARG A 20 12.95 -3.94 25.25
C ARG A 20 14.33 -3.67 24.66
N ALA A 21 14.41 -2.85 23.61
CA ALA A 21 15.69 -2.47 23.03
C ALA A 21 16.58 -1.74 24.03
N LYS A 22 16.03 -0.82 24.83
CA LYS A 22 16.77 -0.13 25.88
C LYS A 22 17.29 -1.09 26.96
N GLU A 23 16.48 -2.06 27.39
CA GLU A 23 16.87 -3.09 28.35
C GLU A 23 18.06 -3.92 27.82
N HIS A 24 18.17 -4.08 26.52
CA HIS A 24 19.30 -4.73 25.85
C HIS A 24 20.46 -3.77 25.48
N GLY A 25 20.46 -2.55 26.01
CA GLY A 25 21.54 -1.59 25.85
C GLY A 25 21.51 -0.75 24.55
N ALA A 26 20.39 -0.75 23.82
CA ALA A 26 20.24 0.14 22.68
C ALA A 26 20.15 1.61 23.12
N GLN A 27 20.84 2.48 22.38
CA GLN A 27 20.81 3.92 22.57
C GLN A 27 19.98 4.57 21.49
N PHE A 28 19.17 5.56 21.87
CA PHE A 28 18.31 6.31 20.96
C PHE A 28 18.75 7.76 20.92
N HIS A 29 19.09 8.26 19.75
CA HIS A 29 19.47 9.64 19.50
C HIS A 29 18.40 10.30 18.65
N PHE A 30 17.50 11.04 19.31
CA PHE A 30 16.43 11.78 18.64
C PHE A 30 16.93 13.14 18.11
N SER A 31 16.18 13.73 17.20
CA SER A 31 16.53 15.01 16.56
C SER A 31 17.91 15.00 15.91
N THR A 32 18.31 13.86 15.41
CA THR A 32 19.62 13.60 14.80
C THR A 32 19.39 12.95 13.44
N VAL A 33 19.76 13.63 12.37
CA VAL A 33 19.51 13.20 11.00
C VAL A 33 20.77 12.58 10.42
N ALA A 34 20.68 11.33 9.97
CA ALA A 34 21.76 10.69 9.23
C ALA A 34 21.89 11.33 7.84
N GLU A 35 23.10 11.79 7.49
CA GLU A 35 23.36 12.47 6.23
C GLU A 35 24.31 11.69 5.32
N GLN A 36 25.23 10.90 5.90
CA GLN A 36 26.24 10.20 5.12
C GLN A 36 26.64 8.87 5.76
N LEU A 37 26.94 7.89 4.91
CA LEU A 37 27.60 6.65 5.30
C LEU A 37 29.10 6.77 4.99
N GLU A 38 29.93 6.52 5.98
CA GLU A 38 31.38 6.45 5.80
C GLU A 38 31.79 5.03 5.44
N LYS A 39 32.60 4.88 4.43
CA LYS A 39 33.05 3.60 3.90
C LYS A 39 34.56 3.50 3.92
N GLN A 40 35.06 2.36 4.36
CA GLN A 40 36.49 2.04 4.32
C GLN A 40 36.65 0.59 3.83
N ASP A 41 37.52 0.37 2.87
CA ASP A 41 37.84 -0.95 2.30
C ASP A 41 36.57 -1.74 1.85
N GLY A 42 35.65 -1.03 1.21
CA GLY A 42 34.41 -1.62 0.70
C GLY A 42 33.30 -1.81 1.74
N ARG A 43 33.56 -1.55 3.02
CA ARG A 43 32.63 -1.74 4.13
C ARG A 43 32.17 -0.42 4.71
N VAL A 44 30.89 -0.31 5.04
CA VAL A 44 30.37 0.82 5.81
C VAL A 44 30.83 0.70 7.26
N THR A 45 31.54 1.73 7.74
CA THR A 45 32.20 1.76 9.06
C THR A 45 31.62 2.79 10.01
N ALA A 46 30.87 3.78 9.50
CA ALA A 46 30.23 4.78 10.34
C ALA A 46 29.03 5.43 9.63
N VAL A 47 28.22 6.09 10.44
CA VAL A 47 27.18 7.03 10.01
C VAL A 47 27.56 8.41 10.50
N ILE A 48 27.55 9.38 9.61
CA ILE A 48 27.66 10.79 9.94
C ILE A 48 26.26 11.35 10.04
N ALA A 49 25.96 11.97 11.15
CA ALA A 49 24.65 12.52 11.44
C ALA A 49 24.76 13.95 11.95
N LYS A 50 23.75 14.76 11.63
CA LYS A 50 23.64 16.15 12.01
C LYS A 50 22.63 16.32 13.14
N GLU A 51 23.00 17.00 14.19
CA GLU A 51 22.11 17.34 15.28
C GLU A 51 21.26 18.59 14.95
N ARG A 52 20.08 18.65 15.56
CA ARG A 52 19.12 19.75 15.34
C ARG A 52 19.71 21.14 15.57
N HIS A 53 20.58 21.28 16.54
CA HIS A 53 21.17 22.58 16.95
C HIS A 53 22.53 22.87 16.30
N GLY A 54 22.90 22.11 15.30
CA GLY A 54 24.18 22.19 14.61
C GLY A 54 25.24 21.30 15.26
N GLY A 55 26.22 20.90 14.47
CA GLY A 55 27.22 19.91 14.85
C GLY A 55 26.99 18.56 14.17
N TYR A 56 28.08 17.83 14.01
CA TYR A 56 28.07 16.52 13.40
C TYR A 56 28.54 15.47 14.39
N LEU A 57 27.87 14.36 14.41
CA LEU A 57 28.24 13.18 15.18
C LEU A 57 28.64 12.06 14.23
N ARG A 58 29.66 11.32 14.61
CA ARG A 58 30.13 10.14 13.90
C ARG A 58 29.83 8.89 14.73
N TYR A 59 28.89 8.09 14.27
CA TYR A 59 28.51 6.82 14.91
C TYR A 59 29.30 5.68 14.26
N ARG A 60 30.23 5.10 14.97
CA ARG A 60 31.01 3.96 14.49
C ARG A 60 30.19 2.67 14.49
N ALA A 61 30.20 1.97 13.36
CA ALA A 61 29.53 0.69 13.18
C ALA A 61 30.53 -0.47 13.19
N ARG A 62 30.54 -1.27 14.25
CA ARG A 62 31.43 -2.44 14.35
C ARG A 62 30.99 -3.61 13.48
N LYS A 63 29.69 -3.84 13.37
CA LYS A 63 29.12 -4.97 12.61
C LYS A 63 28.53 -4.54 11.28
N GLY A 64 27.84 -3.41 11.22
CA GLY A 64 27.16 -2.88 10.04
C GLY A 64 26.16 -1.82 10.41
N VAL A 65 25.51 -1.25 9.39
CA VAL A 65 24.45 -0.25 9.52
C VAL A 65 23.18 -0.82 8.89
N VAL A 66 22.06 -0.70 9.59
CA VAL A 66 20.74 -1.02 9.06
C VAL A 66 20.07 0.28 8.63
N LEU A 67 19.70 0.36 7.35
CA LEU A 67 18.93 1.48 6.83
C LEU A 67 17.43 1.16 6.98
N ALA A 68 16.77 1.88 7.87
CA ALA A 68 15.34 1.77 8.14
C ALA A 68 14.71 3.18 8.10
N ALA A 69 15.13 3.99 7.13
CA ALA A 69 14.76 5.40 7.03
C ALA A 69 13.49 5.66 6.20
N GLY A 70 12.80 4.61 5.79
CA GLY A 70 11.53 4.67 5.06
C GLY A 70 11.68 4.87 3.55
N ASP A 71 10.60 5.30 2.94
CA ASP A 71 10.40 5.44 1.51
C ASP A 71 10.91 6.78 0.94
N PHE A 72 10.49 7.12 -0.27
CA PHE A 72 10.85 8.34 -0.97
C PHE A 72 9.64 9.12 -1.53
N ALA A 73 8.44 8.79 -1.12
CA ALA A 73 7.23 9.35 -1.73
C ALA A 73 7.09 10.88 -1.58
N ARG A 74 7.82 11.51 -0.65
CA ARG A 74 7.90 12.99 -0.55
C ARG A 74 8.97 13.61 -1.44
N ASN A 75 9.71 12.82 -2.18
CA ASN A 75 10.74 13.30 -3.09
C ASN A 75 10.21 13.24 -4.53
N GLU A 76 9.75 14.37 -5.03
CA GLU A 76 9.15 14.47 -6.35
C GLU A 76 10.11 14.04 -7.47
N GLU A 77 11.40 14.33 -7.33
CA GLU A 77 12.42 13.94 -8.29
C GLU A 77 12.58 12.42 -8.33
N MET A 78 12.71 11.77 -7.17
CA MET A 78 12.78 10.31 -7.09
C MET A 78 11.48 9.65 -7.54
N MET A 79 10.33 10.21 -7.20
CA MET A 79 9.05 9.70 -7.67
C MET A 79 8.96 9.75 -9.19
N LYS A 80 9.36 10.86 -9.79
CA LYS A 80 9.36 11.03 -11.24
C LYS A 80 10.34 10.11 -11.95
N ASP A 81 11.54 9.94 -11.39
CA ASP A 81 12.60 9.11 -11.97
C ASP A 81 12.33 7.61 -11.82
N LEU A 82 11.80 7.20 -10.68
CA LEU A 82 11.65 5.78 -10.33
C LEU A 82 10.24 5.24 -10.56
N CYS A 83 9.22 6.11 -10.59
CA CYS A 83 7.81 5.76 -10.72
C CYS A 83 7.14 6.57 -11.83
N ASP A 84 7.85 6.86 -12.91
CA ASP A 84 7.49 7.80 -13.96
C ASP A 84 6.07 7.59 -14.53
N GLU A 85 5.71 6.36 -14.81
CA GLU A 85 4.39 6.03 -15.37
C GLU A 85 3.26 6.45 -14.44
N LEU A 86 3.40 6.23 -13.15
CA LEU A 86 2.38 6.58 -12.17
C LEU A 86 2.24 8.11 -12.02
N VAL A 87 3.36 8.81 -11.96
CA VAL A 87 3.37 10.27 -11.83
C VAL A 87 2.80 10.93 -13.06
N THR A 88 3.06 10.36 -14.24
CA THR A 88 2.58 10.88 -15.52
C THR A 88 1.09 10.65 -15.74
N LEU A 89 0.58 9.47 -15.36
CA LEU A 89 -0.81 9.08 -15.63
C LEU A 89 -1.79 9.50 -14.53
N ALA A 90 -1.33 9.61 -13.29
CA ALA A 90 -2.17 9.99 -12.16
C ALA A 90 -1.49 11.03 -11.25
N PRO A 91 -1.16 12.22 -11.76
CA PRO A 91 -0.43 13.22 -10.97
C PRO A 91 -1.20 13.66 -9.72
N SER A 92 -2.53 13.64 -9.75
CA SER A 92 -3.37 13.94 -8.58
C SER A 92 -3.30 12.86 -7.50
N GLU A 93 -3.02 11.62 -7.85
CA GLU A 93 -2.88 10.52 -6.91
C GLU A 93 -1.45 10.37 -6.39
N ALA A 94 -0.45 10.65 -7.19
CA ALA A 94 0.94 10.75 -6.75
C ALA A 94 1.13 11.77 -5.62
N HIS A 95 0.24 12.77 -5.56
CA HIS A 95 0.23 13.78 -4.50
C HIS A 95 -0.58 13.37 -3.26
N ARG A 96 -1.23 12.22 -3.24
CA ARG A 96 -1.89 11.66 -2.05
C ARG A 96 -0.89 11.03 -1.09
N ILE A 97 0.21 11.68 -0.93
CA ILE A 97 1.28 11.30 -0.02
C ILE A 97 0.77 11.46 1.41
N THR A 98 0.67 10.38 2.11
CA THR A 98 0.35 10.40 3.53
C THR A 98 1.45 11.11 4.32
N GLY A 99 1.11 11.70 5.45
CA GLY A 99 2.08 12.40 6.30
C GLY A 99 3.22 11.52 6.84
N LEU A 100 3.19 10.23 6.56
CA LEU A 100 4.21 9.25 6.94
C LEU A 100 5.34 9.11 5.92
N SER A 101 5.16 9.63 4.70
CA SER A 101 6.14 9.50 3.62
C SER A 101 7.46 10.19 3.94
N ARG A 102 8.55 9.66 3.41
CA ARG A 102 9.93 10.12 3.58
C ARG A 102 10.50 10.69 2.29
N ASP A 103 11.67 11.28 2.39
CA ASP A 103 12.36 12.01 1.31
C ASP A 103 13.38 11.15 0.53
N GLY A 104 13.49 9.88 0.85
CA GLY A 104 14.43 8.97 0.20
C GLY A 104 15.90 9.15 0.61
N SER A 105 16.20 9.96 1.63
CA SER A 105 17.58 10.20 2.06
C SER A 105 18.30 8.91 2.46
N GLY A 106 17.63 7.98 3.13
CA GLY A 106 18.20 6.68 3.49
C GLY A 106 18.53 5.84 2.27
N ILE A 107 17.66 5.82 1.28
CA ILE A 107 17.89 5.10 0.01
C ILE A 107 19.08 5.68 -0.72
N ARG A 108 19.13 7.01 -0.87
CA ARG A 108 20.25 7.70 -1.52
C ARG A 108 21.58 7.41 -0.82
N MET A 109 21.62 7.47 0.50
CA MET A 109 22.83 7.10 1.26
C MET A 109 23.29 5.67 0.95
N GLY A 110 22.34 4.73 0.87
CA GLY A 110 22.63 3.35 0.51
C GLY A 110 23.24 3.21 -0.88
N VAL A 111 22.66 3.90 -1.87
CA VAL A 111 23.17 3.92 -3.26
C VAL A 111 24.56 4.56 -3.33
N TRP A 112 24.78 5.70 -2.68
CA TRP A 112 26.10 6.35 -2.64
C TRP A 112 27.16 5.50 -1.94
N ALA A 113 26.76 4.66 -1.01
CA ALA A 113 27.67 3.68 -0.41
C ALA A 113 27.96 2.46 -1.31
N GLY A 114 27.37 2.39 -2.50
CA GLY A 114 27.56 1.33 -3.49
C GLY A 114 26.45 0.28 -3.52
N GLY A 115 25.32 0.57 -2.89
CA GLY A 115 24.08 -0.20 -3.05
C GLY A 115 23.47 -0.04 -4.44
N ARG A 116 22.52 -0.91 -4.77
CA ARG A 116 21.77 -0.83 -6.03
C ARG A 116 20.28 -0.73 -5.74
N MET A 117 19.59 0.04 -6.56
CA MET A 117 18.15 -0.01 -6.65
C MET A 117 17.70 -1.29 -7.35
N VAL A 118 16.52 -1.75 -7.05
CA VAL A 118 15.85 -2.81 -7.84
C VAL A 118 15.70 -2.31 -9.28
N PRO A 119 16.06 -3.10 -10.29
CA PRO A 119 15.92 -2.68 -11.68
C PRO A 119 14.45 -2.59 -12.10
N GLY A 120 14.16 -1.61 -12.91
CA GLY A 120 12.82 -1.33 -13.45
C GLY A 120 12.04 -0.29 -12.65
N PRO A 121 10.86 0.10 -13.15
CA PRO A 121 10.01 1.02 -12.44
C PRO A 121 9.59 0.44 -11.09
N ILE A 122 9.65 1.26 -10.05
CA ILE A 122 9.22 0.87 -8.71
C ILE A 122 7.70 0.98 -8.66
N ALA A 123 7.05 -0.13 -8.37
CA ALA A 123 5.61 -0.14 -8.13
C ALA A 123 5.30 0.69 -6.89
N CYS A 124 4.39 1.62 -7.02
CA CYS A 124 3.81 2.29 -5.88
C CYS A 124 2.90 1.33 -5.14
N MET A 125 2.92 1.39 -3.83
CA MET A 125 1.93 0.71 -3.01
C MET A 125 0.60 1.38 -3.27
N GLY A 126 -0.23 0.68 -4.02
CA GLY A 126 -1.37 1.22 -4.64
C GLY A 126 -2.40 1.74 -3.73
N GLY A 127 -2.85 2.87 -4.12
CA GLY A 127 -3.93 3.51 -3.45
C GLY A 127 -5.14 2.60 -3.41
N ASN A 128 -5.74 2.54 -2.31
CA ASN A 128 -7.10 2.20 -2.09
C ASN A 128 -7.98 3.01 -3.00
N THR A 129 -8.19 2.50 -4.15
CA THR A 129 -8.66 3.28 -5.25
C THR A 129 -10.11 3.58 -5.21
N ALA A 130 -10.92 2.83 -4.50
CA ALA A 130 -12.30 3.02 -4.79
C ALA A 130 -13.28 2.84 -3.64
N ALA A 131 -12.98 2.05 -2.66
CA ALA A 131 -13.85 1.91 -1.50
C ALA A 131 -13.01 1.48 -0.30
N PRO A 132 -12.47 2.43 0.43
CA PRO A 132 -11.78 2.16 1.67
C PRO A 132 -12.76 1.46 2.58
N ASN A 133 -12.67 0.28 2.91
CA ASN A 133 -13.53 -0.53 3.79
C ASN A 133 -14.50 -1.49 3.09
N SER A 134 -14.38 -1.72 1.78
CA SER A 134 -15.16 -2.80 1.17
C SER A 134 -14.27 -3.97 0.77
N PRO A 135 -14.59 -5.19 1.22
CA PRO A 135 -13.87 -6.39 0.81
C PRO A 135 -13.91 -6.67 -0.68
N LEU A 136 -14.89 -6.11 -1.38
CA LEU A 136 -15.10 -6.34 -2.80
C LEU A 136 -14.12 -5.57 -3.70
N PHE A 137 -13.37 -4.62 -3.15
CA PHE A 137 -12.47 -3.73 -3.88
C PHE A 137 -11.02 -3.80 -3.41
N GLN A 138 -10.74 -4.65 -2.46
CA GLN A 138 -9.40 -4.92 -1.97
C GLN A 138 -9.06 -6.38 -2.27
N ALA A 139 -7.95 -6.83 -1.85
CA ALA A 139 -7.36 -8.15 -2.00
C ALA A 139 -8.33 -9.35 -2.00
N THR A 140 -9.34 -9.35 -2.87
CA THR A 140 -10.30 -10.44 -3.04
C THR A 140 -9.83 -11.42 -4.09
N ALA A 141 -9.90 -12.71 -3.80
CA ALA A 141 -9.60 -13.79 -4.74
C ALA A 141 -10.73 -14.00 -5.78
N THR A 142 -11.17 -12.89 -6.37
CA THR A 142 -12.18 -12.82 -7.44
C THR A 142 -11.49 -12.45 -8.76
N LEU A 143 -12.17 -12.58 -9.89
CA LEU A 143 -11.57 -12.31 -11.19
C LEU A 143 -11.39 -10.81 -11.43
N TRP A 144 -10.15 -10.39 -11.62
CA TRP A 144 -9.82 -9.00 -11.96
C TRP A 144 -9.50 -8.86 -13.45
N LEU A 145 -10.17 -7.90 -14.07
CA LEU A 145 -9.99 -7.54 -15.47
C LEU A 145 -9.47 -6.12 -15.59
N ASP A 146 -8.58 -5.89 -16.55
CA ASP A 146 -8.13 -4.56 -16.94
C ASP A 146 -9.19 -3.83 -17.80
N GLY A 147 -8.90 -2.60 -18.23
CA GLY A 147 -9.80 -1.82 -19.08
C GLY A 147 -10.01 -2.38 -20.49
N GLU A 148 -9.24 -3.39 -20.88
CA GLU A 148 -9.45 -4.17 -22.10
C GLU A 148 -10.24 -5.46 -21.86
N ASN A 149 -10.77 -5.63 -20.66
CA ASN A 149 -11.48 -6.84 -20.21
C ASN A 149 -10.61 -8.11 -20.21
N LYS A 150 -9.31 -7.95 -20.02
CA LYS A 150 -8.37 -9.06 -19.92
C LYS A 150 -7.98 -9.30 -18.47
N ARG A 151 -7.91 -10.58 -18.08
CA ARG A 151 -7.32 -10.99 -16.80
C ARG A 151 -5.83 -10.65 -16.79
N PHE A 152 -5.36 -9.97 -15.75
CA PHE A 152 -3.99 -9.45 -15.68
C PHE A 152 -3.19 -9.93 -14.47
N CYS A 153 -3.82 -10.53 -13.47
CA CYS A 153 -3.13 -10.95 -12.25
C CYS A 153 -3.49 -12.39 -11.84
N ASN A 154 -2.77 -12.91 -10.87
CA ASN A 154 -3.10 -14.14 -10.17
C ASN A 154 -3.82 -13.78 -8.86
N GLU A 155 -5.12 -13.88 -8.85
CA GLU A 155 -5.97 -13.50 -7.74
C GLU A 155 -5.76 -14.41 -6.49
N GLY A 156 -5.30 -15.63 -6.69
CA GLY A 156 -4.98 -16.55 -5.60
C GLY A 156 -3.75 -16.14 -4.80
N PHE A 157 -2.94 -15.24 -5.32
CA PHE A 157 -1.78 -14.71 -4.61
C PHE A 157 -2.16 -13.67 -3.55
N GLY A 158 -3.38 -13.17 -3.58
CA GLY A 158 -3.92 -12.28 -2.56
C GLY A 158 -3.29 -10.90 -2.46
N ASP A 159 -2.45 -10.55 -3.40
CA ASP A 159 -1.64 -9.34 -3.38
C ASP A 159 -1.95 -8.43 -4.58
N SER A 160 -3.16 -8.53 -5.06
CA SER A 160 -3.68 -7.65 -6.11
C SER A 160 -3.60 -6.18 -5.69
N GLU A 161 -3.74 -5.92 -4.39
CA GLU A 161 -3.67 -4.58 -3.81
C GLU A 161 -2.28 -3.94 -3.94
N PHE A 162 -1.21 -4.74 -3.88
CA PHE A 162 0.14 -4.18 -3.77
C PHE A 162 0.92 -4.11 -5.08
N SER A 163 0.61 -4.90 -6.06
CA SER A 163 1.43 -4.92 -7.28
C SER A 163 0.65 -5.06 -8.57
N GLY A 164 -0.44 -5.81 -8.56
CA GLY A 164 -1.20 -6.09 -9.78
C GLY A 164 -2.14 -4.96 -10.18
N LEU A 165 -2.88 -4.44 -9.23
CA LEU A 165 -3.91 -3.42 -9.49
C LEU A 165 -3.31 -2.10 -9.99
N GLU A 166 -2.20 -1.66 -9.42
CA GLU A 166 -1.55 -0.43 -9.84
C GLU A 166 -0.93 -0.57 -11.23
N ALA A 167 -0.26 -1.68 -11.51
CA ALA A 167 0.28 -1.94 -12.84
C ALA A 167 -0.80 -1.97 -13.93
N ALA A 168 -1.98 -2.48 -13.60
CA ALA A 168 -3.11 -2.48 -14.53
C ALA A 168 -3.73 -1.08 -14.70
N ARG A 169 -3.82 -0.31 -13.62
CA ARG A 169 -4.32 1.09 -13.66
C ARG A 169 -3.44 2.02 -14.48
N ILE A 170 -2.14 1.79 -14.49
CA ILE A 170 -1.22 2.55 -15.33
C ILE A 170 -1.56 2.39 -16.81
N LYS A 171 -1.93 1.18 -17.22
CA LYS A 171 -2.28 0.88 -18.62
C LYS A 171 -3.70 1.30 -18.98
N THR A 172 -4.63 1.11 -18.06
CA THR A 172 -6.04 1.34 -18.31
C THR A 172 -6.70 1.96 -17.07
N PRO A 173 -7.36 3.11 -17.21
CA PRO A 173 -7.92 3.83 -16.06
C PRO A 173 -9.09 3.11 -15.39
N ARG A 174 -9.54 1.99 -15.94
CA ARG A 174 -10.69 1.22 -15.44
C ARG A 174 -10.24 -0.19 -15.11
N LEU A 175 -10.61 -0.65 -13.92
CA LEU A 175 -10.52 -2.05 -13.51
C LEU A 175 -11.92 -2.59 -13.20
N VAL A 176 -12.12 -3.86 -13.49
CA VAL A 176 -13.37 -4.55 -13.22
C VAL A 176 -13.07 -5.74 -12.30
N ASN A 177 -13.77 -5.80 -11.18
CA ASN A 177 -13.79 -6.98 -10.34
C ASN A 177 -15.07 -7.76 -10.62
N LEU A 178 -14.92 -8.95 -11.16
CA LEU A 178 -16.02 -9.83 -11.55
C LEU A 178 -16.17 -10.99 -10.57
N PHE A 179 -17.34 -11.18 -10.03
CA PHE A 179 -17.66 -12.25 -9.11
C PHE A 179 -19.13 -12.69 -9.25
N ASP A 180 -19.41 -13.88 -8.79
CA ASP A 180 -20.76 -14.45 -8.76
C ASP A 180 -21.37 -14.41 -7.35
N ASN A 181 -22.54 -15.01 -7.19
CA ASN A 181 -23.25 -15.09 -5.92
C ASN A 181 -22.57 -15.96 -4.84
N LYS A 182 -21.41 -16.55 -5.15
CA LYS A 182 -20.58 -17.30 -4.19
C LYS A 182 -19.45 -16.46 -3.61
N VAL A 183 -19.44 -15.18 -3.84
CA VAL A 183 -18.38 -14.28 -3.33
C VAL A 183 -18.23 -14.36 -1.81
N ASP A 184 -19.32 -14.59 -1.07
CA ASP A 184 -19.25 -14.79 0.37
C ASP A 184 -18.43 -16.03 0.76
N ASP A 185 -18.59 -17.14 0.03
CA ASP A 185 -17.76 -18.33 0.20
C ASP A 185 -16.28 -18.06 -0.06
N ILE A 186 -15.99 -17.26 -1.08
CA ILE A 186 -14.63 -16.85 -1.41
C ILE A 186 -14.04 -16.03 -0.27
N LEU A 187 -14.76 -15.03 0.20
CA LEU A 187 -14.33 -14.17 1.29
C LEU A 187 -14.07 -14.95 2.59
N GLN A 188 -14.90 -15.96 2.90
CA GLN A 188 -14.73 -16.79 4.09
C GLN A 188 -13.55 -17.77 4.01
N ARG A 189 -13.20 -18.22 2.81
CA ARG A 189 -12.13 -19.21 2.59
C ARG A 189 -10.79 -18.59 2.21
N GLN A 190 -10.80 -17.34 1.82
CA GLN A 190 -9.59 -16.61 1.46
C GLN A 190 -8.63 -16.57 2.64
N PRO A 191 -7.33 -16.89 2.44
CA PRO A 191 -6.36 -16.76 3.51
C PRO A 191 -6.29 -15.30 4.00
N PRO A 192 -6.13 -15.07 5.30
CA PRO A 192 -5.88 -13.74 5.80
C PRO A 192 -4.50 -13.28 5.32
N ILE A 193 -4.50 -12.33 4.43
CA ILE A 193 -3.31 -11.67 3.90
C ILE A 193 -3.32 -10.21 4.31
N HIS A 194 -2.22 -9.52 4.06
CA HIS A 194 -2.16 -8.09 4.29
C HIS A 194 -3.32 -7.36 3.57
N GLY A 195 -4.03 -6.50 4.26
CA GLY A 195 -5.22 -5.83 3.74
C GLY A 195 -6.53 -6.61 3.89
N SER A 196 -6.48 -7.92 4.07
CA SER A 196 -7.67 -8.78 4.21
C SER A 196 -7.70 -9.63 5.48
N LEU A 197 -7.06 -9.21 6.54
CA LEU A 197 -7.02 -9.92 7.82
C LEU A 197 -8.39 -10.12 8.48
N TRP A 198 -9.37 -9.38 8.03
CA TRP A 198 -10.76 -9.38 8.50
C TRP A 198 -11.66 -10.35 7.73
N VAL A 199 -11.26 -10.86 6.57
CA VAL A 199 -12.13 -11.68 5.68
C VAL A 199 -12.66 -12.94 6.36
N ASN A 200 -11.94 -13.51 7.29
CA ASN A 200 -12.33 -14.70 8.04
C ASN A 200 -13.00 -14.40 9.39
N ASN A 201 -13.30 -13.14 9.64
CA ASN A 201 -13.98 -12.71 10.85
C ASN A 201 -15.42 -12.30 10.53
N PRO A 202 -16.42 -13.16 10.75
CA PRO A 202 -17.81 -12.87 10.43
C PRO A 202 -18.38 -11.69 11.23
N ASP A 203 -17.77 -11.36 12.36
CA ASP A 203 -18.17 -10.24 13.21
C ASP A 203 -17.53 -8.90 12.79
N ASP A 204 -16.66 -8.91 11.78
CA ASP A 204 -16.05 -7.66 11.29
C ASP A 204 -17.10 -6.83 10.52
N PRO A 205 -17.25 -5.53 10.85
CA PRO A 205 -18.23 -4.65 10.20
C PRO A 205 -18.07 -4.57 8.67
N ARG A 206 -16.88 -4.81 8.15
CA ARG A 206 -16.60 -4.79 6.71
C ARG A 206 -17.31 -5.94 5.97
N MET A 207 -17.52 -7.07 6.63
CA MET A 207 -18.31 -8.17 6.06
C MET A 207 -19.79 -7.79 5.91
N ALA A 208 -20.36 -7.10 6.90
CA ALA A 208 -21.72 -6.57 6.80
C ALA A 208 -21.83 -5.53 5.67
N THR A 209 -20.83 -4.69 5.49
CA THR A 209 -20.77 -3.70 4.40
C THR A 209 -20.73 -4.38 3.02
N ALA A 210 -20.00 -5.48 2.86
CA ALA A 210 -19.97 -6.24 1.62
C ALA A 210 -21.34 -6.80 1.27
N ALA A 211 -22.03 -7.39 2.24
CA ALA A 211 -23.39 -7.92 2.05
C ALA A 211 -24.38 -6.81 1.66
N GLU A 212 -24.30 -5.64 2.29
CA GLU A 212 -25.11 -4.47 1.94
C GLU A 212 -24.88 -4.03 0.48
N TYR A 213 -23.63 -3.96 0.05
CA TYR A 213 -23.29 -3.56 -1.31
C TYR A 213 -23.78 -4.56 -2.36
N ILE A 214 -23.64 -5.85 -2.09
CA ILE A 214 -24.15 -6.91 -2.96
C ILE A 214 -25.68 -6.80 -3.08
N ALA A 215 -26.40 -6.67 -1.97
CA ALA A 215 -27.84 -6.52 -1.97
C ALA A 215 -28.28 -5.24 -2.70
N GLY A 216 -27.55 -4.14 -2.52
CA GLY A 216 -27.75 -2.89 -3.24
C GLY A 216 -27.59 -3.04 -4.74
N ALA A 217 -26.55 -3.74 -5.18
CA ALA A 217 -26.29 -4.02 -6.58
C ALA A 217 -27.36 -4.93 -7.21
N GLN A 218 -27.79 -5.99 -6.51
CA GLN A 218 -28.87 -6.87 -6.96
C GLN A 218 -30.18 -6.12 -7.17
N LYS A 219 -30.48 -5.16 -6.29
CA LYS A 219 -31.67 -4.32 -6.41
C LYS A 219 -31.56 -3.30 -7.54
N ALA A 220 -30.39 -2.71 -7.75
CA ALA A 220 -30.14 -1.70 -8.79
C ALA A 220 -29.97 -2.32 -10.19
N GLY A 221 -29.51 -3.57 -10.26
CA GLY A 221 -29.28 -4.26 -11.53
C GLY A 221 -28.33 -3.50 -12.45
N LYS A 222 -28.78 -3.25 -13.68
CA LYS A 222 -28.01 -2.54 -14.72
C LYS A 222 -27.84 -1.04 -14.47
N ASP A 223 -28.65 -0.43 -13.62
CA ASP A 223 -28.53 0.99 -13.24
C ASP A 223 -27.31 1.24 -12.36
N GLY A 224 -26.82 0.20 -11.72
CA GLY A 224 -25.65 0.20 -10.87
C GLY A 224 -25.84 0.86 -9.50
N TYR A 225 -25.33 0.23 -8.49
CA TYR A 225 -25.33 0.71 -7.11
C TYR A 225 -24.05 1.51 -6.86
N ALA A 226 -24.16 2.81 -6.63
CA ALA A 226 -23.01 3.66 -6.33
C ALA A 226 -22.54 3.45 -4.89
N ILE A 227 -21.25 3.17 -4.74
CA ILE A 227 -20.60 3.05 -3.44
C ILE A 227 -20.20 4.42 -2.96
N LYS A 228 -20.70 4.83 -1.81
CA LYS A 228 -20.35 6.12 -1.22
C LYS A 228 -19.03 6.00 -0.46
N ASP A 229 -18.02 6.66 -0.96
CA ASP A 229 -16.77 6.87 -0.23
C ASP A 229 -16.76 8.28 0.35
N PRO A 230 -16.89 8.44 1.68
CA PRO A 230 -16.85 9.75 2.32
C PRO A 230 -15.48 10.44 2.21
N HIS A 231 -14.45 9.68 1.84
CA HIS A 231 -13.07 10.17 1.67
C HIS A 231 -12.66 10.30 0.21
N ALA A 232 -13.57 10.04 -0.72
CA ALA A 232 -13.28 10.18 -2.14
C ALA A 232 -12.84 11.61 -2.47
N PRO A 233 -11.78 11.79 -3.26
CA PRO A 233 -11.37 13.10 -3.73
C PRO A 233 -12.50 13.75 -4.55
N LYS A 234 -12.63 15.06 -4.45
CA LYS A 234 -13.60 15.79 -5.27
C LYS A 234 -13.31 15.58 -6.75
N GLY A 235 -14.33 15.17 -7.48
CA GLY A 235 -14.25 14.96 -8.93
C GLY A 235 -13.85 13.53 -9.33
N VAL A 236 -13.60 12.65 -8.38
CA VAL A 236 -13.43 11.22 -8.65
C VAL A 236 -14.81 10.55 -8.64
N GLU A 237 -15.12 9.85 -9.72
CA GLU A 237 -16.36 9.10 -9.82
C GLU A 237 -16.36 7.93 -8.83
N SER A 238 -17.43 7.81 -8.06
CA SER A 238 -17.58 6.69 -7.12
C SER A 238 -17.69 5.37 -7.89
N PRO A 239 -17.04 4.30 -7.40
CA PRO A 239 -17.18 2.99 -8.00
C PRO A 239 -18.64 2.54 -7.95
N ARG A 240 -19.03 1.73 -8.93
CA ARG A 240 -20.37 1.17 -9.03
C ARG A 240 -20.31 -0.34 -9.06
N LEU A 241 -21.27 -0.96 -8.40
CA LEU A 241 -21.56 -2.37 -8.55
C LEU A 241 -22.78 -2.56 -9.43
N TYR A 242 -22.63 -3.43 -10.39
CA TYR A 242 -23.73 -3.84 -11.29
C TYR A 242 -24.05 -5.31 -11.03
N ALA A 243 -25.28 -5.68 -11.24
CA ALA A 243 -25.71 -7.07 -11.15
C ALA A 243 -26.55 -7.45 -12.36
N ALA A 244 -26.29 -8.63 -12.90
CA ALA A 244 -27.05 -9.21 -13.98
C ALA A 244 -27.20 -10.72 -13.76
N ALA A 245 -28.16 -11.34 -14.42
CA ALA A 245 -28.41 -12.78 -14.29
C ALA A 245 -27.39 -13.62 -15.10
N THR A 246 -26.85 -13.03 -16.16
CA THR A 246 -25.88 -13.68 -17.06
C THR A 246 -24.69 -12.78 -17.35
N LEU A 247 -23.59 -13.37 -17.85
CA LEU A 247 -22.41 -12.63 -18.27
C LEU A 247 -22.69 -11.78 -19.52
N GLU A 248 -23.54 -12.24 -20.41
CA GLU A 248 -23.97 -11.51 -21.60
C GLU A 248 -24.68 -10.21 -21.20
N GLU A 249 -25.61 -10.29 -20.26
CA GLU A 249 -26.29 -9.11 -19.73
C GLU A 249 -25.35 -8.14 -19.02
N LEU A 250 -24.31 -8.67 -18.36
CA LEU A 250 -23.32 -7.86 -17.67
C LEU A 250 -22.37 -7.18 -18.67
N ALA A 251 -22.06 -7.83 -19.77
CA ALA A 251 -21.22 -7.28 -20.83
C ALA A 251 -21.86 -6.13 -21.61
N ASP A 252 -23.19 -5.99 -21.54
CA ASP A 252 -23.95 -4.90 -22.16
C ASP A 252 -23.97 -3.61 -21.32
N ILE A 253 -23.34 -3.59 -20.16
CA ILE A 253 -23.23 -2.44 -19.26
C ILE A 253 -21.93 -1.69 -19.50
#